data_dc05e845d46a843d48d0917de58777d0
#
_entry.id   dc05e845d46a843d48d0917de58777d0
#
_cell.length_a   1.000
_cell.length_b   1.000
_cell.length_c   1.000
_cell.angle_alpha   90.00
_cell.angle_beta   90.00
_cell.angle_gamma   90.00
#
_symmetry.space_group_name_H-M   'P 1'
#
loop_
_entity.id
_entity.type
_entity.pdbx_description
1 polymer ?
#
loop_
_entity_poly.entity_id
_entity_poly.type
_entity_poly.pdbx_seq_one_letter_code
_entity_poly.pdbx_strand_id
1 'polypeptide(L)'
;MARNKYPEITEARILDTATKLFLENGWEQTTIQDIVDELGDMTRGAFYHHFKSKDEIIDAVTTRIFMGNNPFKAVEEIKDLSGLEKIKHFFKFSLQRNDTIKFSEVAGSVLKSPISIGKQVLDSINNMAPYFTEYITEGIKDGSIHVNNPKQTAESMILLVNVWFSPFVFSDTKEDYMKKYEQLKLMYEGIGLPLFDDELQSLFENLYDRIAARQ
;
A
#
# COMPACT_ATOMS: atom_id res chain seq x y z
N MET A 1 -17.38 36.28 1.92
CA MET A 1 -16.30 35.28 1.72
C MET A 1 -16.62 34.56 0.42
N ALA A 2 -15.72 34.61 -0.56
CA ALA A 2 -15.92 33.86 -1.83
C ALA A 2 -15.87 32.38 -1.53
N ARG A 3 -16.96 31.68 -1.82
CA ARG A 3 -17.05 30.21 -1.75
C ARG A 3 -15.99 29.62 -2.72
N ASN A 4 -15.07 28.79 -2.21
CA ASN A 4 -14.06 28.15 -3.06
C ASN A 4 -14.78 27.42 -4.21
N LYS A 5 -14.56 27.89 -5.44
CA LYS A 5 -15.33 27.46 -6.61
C LYS A 5 -14.90 26.05 -7.08
N TYR A 6 -13.74 25.58 -6.62
CA TYR A 6 -13.15 24.29 -6.99
C TYR A 6 -12.40 23.67 -5.80
N PRO A 7 -13.11 23.11 -4.80
CA PRO A 7 -12.50 22.53 -3.61
C PRO A 7 -11.51 21.39 -3.95
N GLU A 8 -11.79 20.59 -4.97
CA GLU A 8 -10.93 19.49 -5.45
C GLU A 8 -9.57 19.98 -5.99
N ILE A 9 -9.51 21.13 -6.65
CA ILE A 9 -8.25 21.71 -7.13
C ILE A 9 -7.41 22.19 -5.94
N THR A 10 -8.05 22.76 -4.93
CA THR A 10 -7.38 23.22 -3.72
C THR A 10 -6.82 22.05 -2.92
N GLU A 11 -7.61 20.99 -2.77
CA GLU A 11 -7.20 19.76 -2.11
C GLU A 11 -6.00 19.11 -2.82
N ALA A 12 -6.04 19.00 -4.14
CA ALA A 12 -4.92 18.51 -4.93
C ALA A 12 -3.63 19.31 -4.70
N ARG A 13 -3.71 20.67 -4.69
CA ARG A 13 -2.56 21.54 -4.41
C ARG A 13 -2.00 21.33 -2.99
N ILE A 14 -2.88 21.17 -1.99
CA ILE A 14 -2.46 20.88 -0.61
C ILE A 14 -1.71 19.56 -0.57
N LEU A 15 -2.23 18.50 -1.21
CA LEU A 15 -1.61 17.19 -1.23
C LEU A 15 -0.29 17.18 -2.02
N ASP A 16 -0.18 17.94 -3.13
CA ASP A 16 1.08 18.08 -3.88
C ASP A 16 2.16 18.75 -3.03
N THR A 17 1.81 19.85 -2.37
CA THR A 17 2.72 20.60 -1.49
C THR A 17 3.14 19.76 -0.28
N ALA A 18 2.18 19.08 0.37
CA ALA A 18 2.47 18.20 1.49
C ALA A 18 3.39 17.05 1.06
N THR A 19 3.12 16.40 -0.08
CA THR A 19 3.97 15.32 -0.61
C THR A 19 5.40 15.81 -0.84
N LYS A 20 5.58 16.99 -1.46
CA LYS A 20 6.90 17.60 -1.66
C LYS A 20 7.63 17.79 -0.34
N LEU A 21 7.01 18.46 0.63
CA LEU A 21 7.62 18.74 1.93
C LEU A 21 7.92 17.49 2.74
N PHE A 22 7.06 16.46 2.67
CA PHE A 22 7.31 15.16 3.32
C PHE A 22 8.52 14.44 2.73
N LEU A 23 8.74 14.56 1.42
CA LEU A 23 9.93 14.00 0.75
C LEU A 23 11.20 14.78 1.06
N GLU A 24 11.12 16.11 1.16
CA GLU A 24 12.27 16.98 1.41
C GLU A 24 12.70 16.99 2.88
N ASN A 25 11.76 17.10 3.81
CA ASN A 25 12.01 17.34 5.22
C ASN A 25 11.70 16.15 6.12
N GLY A 26 11.01 15.14 5.58
CA GLY A 26 10.41 14.06 6.35
C GLY A 26 9.05 14.43 6.96
N TRP A 27 8.23 13.39 7.19
CA TRP A 27 6.91 13.53 7.78
C TRP A 27 6.94 14.19 9.17
N GLU A 28 7.82 13.73 10.05
CA GLU A 28 7.83 14.18 11.45
C GLU A 28 8.15 15.66 11.57
N GLN A 29 9.08 16.15 10.76
CA GLN A 29 9.58 17.53 10.80
C GLN A 29 8.66 18.53 10.08
N THR A 30 7.85 18.08 9.13
CA THR A 30 6.93 18.95 8.40
C THR A 30 5.70 19.27 9.25
N THR A 31 5.37 20.53 9.43
CA THR A 31 4.18 20.99 10.14
C THR A 31 3.07 21.44 9.16
N ILE A 32 1.83 21.54 9.65
CA ILE A 32 0.75 22.15 8.86
C ILE A 32 1.09 23.60 8.49
N GLN A 33 1.83 24.30 9.35
CA GLN A 33 2.24 25.68 9.06
C GLN A 33 3.19 25.74 7.87
N ASP A 34 4.15 24.82 7.79
CA ASP A 34 5.08 24.75 6.66
C ASP A 34 4.34 24.52 5.33
N ILE A 35 3.30 23.67 5.35
CA ILE A 35 2.46 23.44 4.16
C ILE A 35 1.69 24.72 3.77
N VAL A 36 1.13 25.42 4.75
CA VAL A 36 0.39 26.68 4.52
C VAL A 36 1.31 27.76 3.99
N ASP A 37 2.52 27.88 4.54
CA ASP A 37 3.50 28.89 4.14
C ASP A 37 4.04 28.62 2.73
N GLU A 38 4.30 27.35 2.38
CA GLU A 38 4.70 26.95 1.02
C GLU A 38 3.60 27.18 -0.03
N LEU A 39 2.32 27.04 0.34
CA LEU A 39 1.19 27.37 -0.54
C LEU A 39 1.09 28.86 -0.84
N GLY A 40 1.48 29.73 0.09
CA GLY A 40 1.63 31.16 -0.07
C GLY A 40 0.33 32.00 -0.18
N ASP A 41 -0.73 31.42 -0.70
CA ASP A 41 -2.02 32.08 -0.96
C ASP A 41 -3.17 31.54 -0.08
N MET A 42 -2.86 30.69 0.90
CA MET A 42 -3.83 30.03 1.77
C MET A 42 -3.64 30.46 3.23
N THR A 43 -4.76 30.76 3.91
CA THR A 43 -4.73 30.96 5.36
C THR A 43 -4.86 29.62 6.09
N ARG A 44 -4.31 29.54 7.31
CA ARG A 44 -4.44 28.37 8.18
C ARG A 44 -5.92 27.97 8.41
N GLY A 45 -6.82 28.95 8.54
CA GLY A 45 -8.26 28.70 8.67
C GLY A 45 -8.84 28.04 7.41
N ALA A 46 -8.45 28.51 6.22
CA ALA A 46 -8.89 27.91 4.95
C ALA A 46 -8.36 26.47 4.79
N PHE A 47 -7.12 26.22 5.21
CA PHE A 47 -6.52 24.89 5.22
C PHE A 47 -7.34 23.90 6.08
N TYR A 48 -7.72 24.27 7.30
CA TYR A 48 -8.50 23.42 8.21
C TYR A 48 -9.94 23.12 7.73
N HIS A 49 -10.42 23.78 6.69
CA HIS A 49 -11.65 23.38 6.02
C HIS A 49 -11.46 22.12 5.17
N HIS A 50 -10.24 21.87 4.67
CA HIS A 50 -9.90 20.70 3.85
C HIS A 50 -9.38 19.53 4.71
N PHE A 51 -8.43 19.79 5.60
CA PHE A 51 -7.80 18.76 6.44
C PHE A 51 -7.78 19.16 7.90
N LYS A 52 -8.26 18.28 8.79
CA LYS A 52 -8.39 18.57 10.23
C LYS A 52 -7.10 18.29 11.00
N SER A 53 -6.23 17.44 10.46
CA SER A 53 -4.98 17.02 11.09
C SER A 53 -3.91 16.69 10.06
N LYS A 54 -2.68 16.60 10.51
CA LYS A 54 -1.56 16.13 9.71
C LYS A 54 -1.73 14.63 9.32
N ASP A 55 -2.33 13.83 10.22
CA ASP A 55 -2.64 12.43 9.95
C ASP A 55 -3.65 12.27 8.80
N GLU A 56 -4.64 13.17 8.70
CA GLU A 56 -5.60 13.17 7.60
C GLU A 56 -4.92 13.49 6.25
N ILE A 57 -3.90 14.35 6.25
CA ILE A 57 -3.14 14.67 5.05
C ILE A 57 -2.31 13.45 4.60
N ILE A 58 -1.64 12.77 5.53
CA ILE A 58 -0.84 11.59 5.16
C ILE A 58 -1.74 10.47 4.62
N ASP A 59 -2.90 10.25 5.23
CA ASP A 59 -3.88 9.29 4.75
C ASP A 59 -4.33 9.63 3.32
N ALA A 60 -4.59 10.91 3.03
CA ALA A 60 -4.99 11.35 1.70
C ALA A 60 -3.84 11.27 0.68
N VAL A 61 -2.61 11.62 1.05
CA VAL A 61 -1.42 11.46 0.20
C VAL A 61 -1.19 9.99 -0.12
N THR A 62 -1.25 9.12 0.86
CA THR A 62 -1.03 7.69 0.68
C THR A 62 -2.12 7.04 -0.17
N THR A 63 -3.39 7.41 0.07
CA THR A 63 -4.52 6.98 -0.76
C THR A 63 -4.36 7.43 -2.21
N ARG A 64 -3.94 8.68 -2.45
CA ARG A 64 -3.73 9.22 -3.80
C ARG A 64 -2.59 8.49 -4.52
N ILE A 65 -1.49 8.19 -3.84
CA ILE A 65 -0.38 7.41 -4.40
C ILE A 65 -0.87 6.01 -4.79
N PHE A 66 -1.66 5.37 -3.95
CA PHE A 66 -2.20 4.04 -4.20
C PHE A 66 -3.21 4.05 -5.36
N MET A 67 -4.20 4.97 -5.33
CA MET A 67 -5.29 5.03 -6.32
C MET A 67 -4.84 5.54 -7.68
N GLY A 68 -3.82 6.41 -7.74
CA GLY A 68 -3.29 6.97 -9.00
C GLY A 68 -2.77 5.89 -9.96
N ASN A 69 -2.39 4.73 -9.42
CA ASN A 69 -1.92 3.55 -10.15
C ASN A 69 -2.49 2.27 -9.52
N ASN A 70 -3.80 2.17 -9.42
CA ASN A 70 -4.50 1.07 -8.74
C ASN A 70 -4.11 -0.29 -9.35
N PRO A 71 -3.44 -1.18 -8.59
CA PRO A 71 -2.99 -2.48 -9.11
C PRO A 71 -4.14 -3.41 -9.51
N PHE A 72 -5.30 -3.29 -8.90
CA PHE A 72 -6.49 -4.06 -9.29
C PHE A 72 -6.95 -3.69 -10.70
N LYS A 73 -6.94 -2.38 -11.04
CA LYS A 73 -7.24 -1.91 -12.39
C LYS A 73 -6.24 -2.46 -13.42
N ALA A 74 -4.95 -2.47 -13.08
CA ALA A 74 -3.93 -3.01 -13.96
C ALA A 74 -4.14 -4.50 -14.24
N VAL A 75 -4.65 -5.26 -13.27
CA VAL A 75 -5.02 -6.69 -13.46
C VAL A 75 -6.25 -6.84 -14.35
N GLU A 76 -7.28 -6.00 -14.16
CA GLU A 76 -8.53 -6.03 -14.95
C GLU A 76 -8.32 -5.75 -16.45
N GLU A 77 -7.27 -5.00 -16.79
CA GLU A 77 -6.91 -4.68 -18.20
C GLU A 77 -6.29 -5.87 -18.93
N ILE A 78 -5.82 -6.91 -18.22
CA ILE A 78 -5.21 -8.10 -18.83
C ILE A 78 -6.28 -9.19 -18.99
N LYS A 79 -6.43 -9.66 -20.24
CA LYS A 79 -7.39 -10.73 -20.56
C LYS A 79 -6.79 -12.11 -20.32
N ASP A 80 -7.66 -13.08 -20.14
CA ASP A 80 -7.34 -14.51 -20.13
C ASP A 80 -6.38 -14.97 -19.01
N LEU A 81 -6.31 -14.22 -17.89
CA LEU A 81 -5.57 -14.63 -16.70
C LEU A 81 -6.41 -15.60 -15.84
N SER A 82 -5.76 -16.70 -15.39
CA SER A 82 -6.31 -17.52 -14.31
C SER A 82 -6.38 -16.73 -13.00
N GLY A 83 -7.19 -17.21 -12.05
CA GLY A 83 -7.30 -16.56 -10.75
C GLY A 83 -5.98 -16.42 -10.02
N LEU A 84 -5.11 -17.44 -10.10
CA LEU A 84 -3.75 -17.37 -9.54
C LEU A 84 -2.88 -16.31 -10.23
N GLU A 85 -2.91 -16.24 -11.56
CA GLU A 85 -2.16 -15.23 -12.31
C GLU A 85 -2.62 -13.82 -12.00
N LYS A 86 -3.91 -13.57 -11.78
CA LYS A 86 -4.41 -12.27 -11.33
C LYS A 86 -3.76 -11.83 -10.02
N ILE A 87 -3.67 -12.72 -9.03
CA ILE A 87 -3.02 -12.43 -7.75
C ILE A 87 -1.52 -12.16 -7.96
N LYS A 88 -0.83 -12.98 -8.77
CA LYS A 88 0.59 -12.78 -9.09
C LYS A 88 0.83 -11.44 -9.80
N HIS A 89 0.01 -11.09 -10.78
CA HIS A 89 0.10 -9.80 -11.49
C HIS A 89 -0.12 -8.61 -10.57
N PHE A 90 -1.06 -8.70 -9.63
CA PHE A 90 -1.26 -7.66 -8.62
C PHE A 90 0.02 -7.41 -7.81
N PHE A 91 0.65 -8.47 -7.28
CA PHE A 91 1.88 -8.32 -6.51
C PHE A 91 3.05 -7.85 -7.38
N LYS A 92 3.24 -8.40 -8.58
CA LYS A 92 4.28 -7.96 -9.52
C LYS A 92 4.16 -6.47 -9.80
N PHE A 93 2.98 -6.01 -10.19
CA PHE A 93 2.72 -4.61 -10.46
C PHE A 93 2.99 -3.73 -9.24
N SER A 94 2.50 -4.14 -8.06
CA SER A 94 2.67 -3.38 -6.82
C SER A 94 4.14 -3.28 -6.38
N LEU A 95 4.92 -4.36 -6.50
CA LEU A 95 6.32 -4.42 -6.05
C LEU A 95 7.29 -3.70 -6.99
N GLN A 96 6.99 -3.64 -8.29
CA GLN A 96 7.85 -2.99 -9.29
C GLN A 96 7.71 -1.46 -9.31
N ARG A 97 6.69 -0.91 -8.65
CA ARG A 97 6.42 0.54 -8.66
C ARG A 97 7.46 1.33 -7.86
N ASN A 98 7.90 2.43 -8.47
CA ASN A 98 8.73 3.41 -7.77
C ASN A 98 7.97 4.21 -6.70
N ASP A 99 6.66 4.34 -6.86
CA ASP A 99 5.81 5.07 -5.91
C ASP A 99 5.73 4.37 -4.55
N THR A 100 5.83 3.04 -4.51
CA THR A 100 5.90 2.27 -3.26
C THR A 100 7.10 2.67 -2.41
N ILE A 101 8.23 2.98 -3.05
CA ILE A 101 9.43 3.45 -2.35
C ILE A 101 9.30 4.91 -1.92
N LYS A 102 8.78 5.79 -2.80
CA LYS A 102 8.49 7.17 -2.42
C LYS A 102 7.51 7.22 -1.25
N PHE A 103 6.51 6.33 -1.25
CA PHE A 103 5.59 6.16 -0.13
C PHE A 103 6.31 5.80 1.17
N SER A 104 7.26 4.86 1.13
CA SER A 104 8.03 4.49 2.32
C SER A 104 8.91 5.61 2.86
N GLU A 105 9.45 6.44 1.98
CA GLU A 105 10.24 7.63 2.36
C GLU A 105 9.37 8.69 3.06
N VAL A 106 8.15 8.90 2.54
CA VAL A 106 7.19 9.85 3.13
C VAL A 106 6.59 9.35 4.43
N ALA A 107 6.29 8.07 4.51
CA ALA A 107 5.47 7.49 5.58
C ALA A 107 6.25 6.64 6.60
N GLY A 108 7.57 6.57 6.50
CA GLY A 108 8.42 5.59 7.22
C GLY A 108 8.10 5.40 8.71
N SER A 109 8.10 6.47 9.51
CA SER A 109 7.76 6.39 10.95
C SER A 109 6.26 6.25 11.20
N VAL A 110 5.42 6.84 10.34
CA VAL A 110 3.95 6.79 10.46
C VAL A 110 3.44 5.37 10.28
N LEU A 111 4.00 4.61 9.32
CA LEU A 111 3.60 3.22 9.06
C LEU A 111 3.84 2.30 10.26
N LYS A 112 4.77 2.66 11.15
CA LYS A 112 5.08 1.92 12.38
C LYS A 112 4.16 2.30 13.55
N SER A 113 3.33 3.35 13.41
CA SER A 113 2.44 3.75 14.49
C SER A 113 1.30 2.74 14.69
N PRO A 114 0.87 2.47 15.95
CA PRO A 114 -0.25 1.56 16.20
C PRO A 114 -1.55 1.95 15.48
N ILE A 115 -1.79 3.26 15.29
CA ILE A 115 -2.96 3.78 14.58
C ILE A 115 -2.89 3.41 13.09
N SER A 116 -1.74 3.62 12.45
CA SER A 116 -1.55 3.28 11.04
C SER A 116 -1.61 1.78 10.79
N ILE A 117 -1.03 0.97 11.69
CA ILE A 117 -1.15 -0.49 11.63
C ILE A 117 -2.61 -0.92 11.76
N GLY A 118 -3.37 -0.32 12.70
CA GLY A 118 -4.80 -0.59 12.86
C GLY A 118 -5.60 -0.25 11.59
N LYS A 119 -5.33 0.91 10.97
CA LYS A 119 -5.96 1.30 9.69
C LYS A 119 -5.60 0.33 8.58
N GLN A 120 -4.33 -0.07 8.46
CA GLN A 120 -3.86 -1.02 7.46
C GLN A 120 -4.52 -2.40 7.61
N VAL A 121 -4.73 -2.87 8.83
CA VAL A 121 -5.49 -4.10 9.11
C VAL A 121 -6.93 -3.98 8.60
N LEU A 122 -7.63 -2.90 8.96
CA LEU A 122 -9.01 -2.68 8.54
C LEU A 122 -9.13 -2.52 7.02
N ASP A 123 -8.21 -1.80 6.39
CA ASP A 123 -8.17 -1.62 4.94
C ASP A 123 -7.91 -2.93 4.19
N SER A 124 -6.99 -3.74 4.69
CA SER A 124 -6.70 -5.07 4.16
C SER A 124 -7.94 -5.97 4.14
N ILE A 125 -8.72 -5.97 5.22
CA ILE A 125 -9.93 -6.82 5.35
C ILE A 125 -11.09 -6.23 4.55
N ASN A 126 -11.36 -4.93 4.67
CA ASN A 126 -12.60 -4.34 4.15
C ASN A 126 -12.50 -3.99 2.66
N ASN A 127 -11.31 -3.60 2.18
CA ASN A 127 -11.13 -3.04 0.85
C ASN A 127 -10.29 -3.93 -0.08
N MET A 128 -9.31 -4.68 0.44
CA MET A 128 -8.42 -5.51 -0.40
C MET A 128 -8.86 -6.97 -0.47
N ALA A 129 -9.18 -7.59 0.67
CA ALA A 129 -9.55 -9.00 0.73
C ALA A 129 -10.76 -9.39 -0.17
N PRO A 130 -11.77 -8.54 -0.41
CA PRO A 130 -12.84 -8.85 -1.35
C PRO A 130 -12.34 -9.14 -2.78
N TYR A 131 -11.43 -8.34 -3.33
CA TYR A 131 -10.85 -8.58 -4.66
C TYR A 131 -10.08 -9.90 -4.71
N PHE A 132 -9.25 -10.17 -3.71
CA PHE A 132 -8.53 -11.45 -3.64
C PHE A 132 -9.45 -12.64 -3.45
N THR A 133 -10.58 -12.46 -2.76
CA THR A 133 -11.61 -13.50 -2.63
C THR A 133 -12.20 -13.87 -4.00
N GLU A 134 -12.44 -12.87 -4.86
CA GLU A 134 -12.91 -13.08 -6.24
C GLU A 134 -11.84 -13.83 -7.05
N TYR A 135 -10.59 -13.37 -7.04
CA TYR A 135 -9.50 -14.02 -7.79
C TYR A 135 -9.25 -15.46 -7.32
N ILE A 136 -9.29 -15.72 -6.01
CA ILE A 136 -9.18 -17.09 -5.47
C ILE A 136 -10.37 -17.94 -5.91
N THR A 137 -11.58 -17.38 -5.91
CA THR A 137 -12.79 -18.11 -6.35
C THR A 137 -12.73 -18.44 -7.85
N GLU A 138 -12.21 -17.54 -8.67
CA GLU A 138 -11.93 -17.80 -10.09
C GLU A 138 -10.88 -18.90 -10.25
N GLY A 139 -9.79 -18.83 -9.48
CA GLY A 139 -8.72 -19.83 -9.49
C GLY A 139 -9.18 -21.24 -9.08
N ILE A 140 -10.17 -21.33 -8.17
CA ILE A 140 -10.81 -22.61 -7.85
C ILE A 140 -11.58 -23.14 -9.07
N LYS A 141 -12.28 -22.28 -9.81
CA LYS A 141 -13.08 -22.67 -10.98
C LYS A 141 -12.21 -23.08 -12.17
N ASP A 142 -11.09 -22.39 -12.38
CA ASP A 142 -10.16 -22.66 -13.49
C ASP A 142 -9.10 -23.73 -13.14
N GLY A 143 -9.05 -24.20 -11.88
CA GLY A 143 -8.16 -25.24 -11.40
C GLY A 143 -6.76 -24.77 -11.04
N SER A 144 -6.49 -23.46 -11.04
CA SER A 144 -5.19 -22.90 -10.66
C SER A 144 -4.99 -22.77 -9.13
N ILE A 145 -6.09 -22.85 -8.35
CA ILE A 145 -6.09 -22.74 -6.87
C ILE A 145 -6.98 -23.85 -6.28
N HIS A 146 -6.55 -24.46 -5.16
CA HIS A 146 -7.22 -25.60 -4.53
C HIS A 146 -7.55 -25.39 -3.05
N VAL A 147 -7.96 -24.18 -2.66
CA VAL A 147 -8.33 -23.88 -1.26
C VAL A 147 -9.80 -24.14 -0.97
N ASN A 148 -10.11 -24.46 0.29
CA ASN A 148 -11.49 -24.73 0.71
C ASN A 148 -12.28 -23.48 1.10
N ASN A 149 -11.57 -22.44 1.60
CA ASN A 149 -12.19 -21.25 2.20
C ASN A 149 -11.62 -19.98 1.53
N PRO A 150 -12.10 -19.58 0.33
CA PRO A 150 -11.48 -18.49 -0.45
C PRO A 150 -11.44 -17.16 0.30
N LYS A 151 -12.51 -16.80 1.02
CA LYS A 151 -12.57 -15.57 1.80
C LYS A 151 -11.52 -15.55 2.93
N GLN A 152 -11.48 -16.59 3.76
CA GLN A 152 -10.54 -16.66 4.89
C GLN A 152 -9.10 -16.77 4.40
N THR A 153 -8.87 -17.42 3.27
CA THR A 153 -7.56 -17.47 2.62
C THR A 153 -7.14 -16.07 2.15
N ALA A 154 -8.03 -15.32 1.50
CA ALA A 154 -7.76 -13.94 1.07
C ALA A 154 -7.46 -13.01 2.26
N GLU A 155 -8.31 -13.05 3.30
CA GLU A 155 -8.14 -12.24 4.51
C GLU A 155 -6.81 -12.52 5.20
N SER A 156 -6.49 -13.80 5.45
CA SER A 156 -5.22 -14.18 6.09
C SER A 156 -4.01 -13.81 5.23
N MET A 157 -4.07 -14.06 3.93
CA MET A 157 -2.99 -13.75 2.99
C MET A 157 -2.65 -12.26 3.00
N ILE A 158 -3.66 -11.40 2.82
CA ILE A 158 -3.40 -9.98 2.71
C ILE A 158 -2.96 -9.36 4.04
N LEU A 159 -3.47 -9.85 5.17
CA LEU A 159 -3.00 -9.44 6.49
C LEU A 159 -1.55 -9.83 6.74
N LEU A 160 -1.18 -11.06 6.42
CA LEU A 160 0.19 -11.52 6.61
C LEU A 160 1.16 -10.77 5.67
N VAL A 161 0.79 -10.53 4.43
CA VAL A 161 1.64 -9.79 3.49
C VAL A 161 1.76 -8.30 3.88
N ASN A 162 0.65 -7.64 4.19
CA ASN A 162 0.65 -6.20 4.44
C ASN A 162 1.16 -5.81 5.83
N VAL A 163 1.02 -6.68 6.82
CA VAL A 163 1.39 -6.37 8.20
C VAL A 163 2.61 -7.17 8.63
N TRP A 164 2.50 -8.51 8.72
CA TRP A 164 3.57 -9.33 9.27
C TRP A 164 4.81 -9.42 8.39
N PHE A 165 4.65 -9.51 7.08
CA PHE A 165 5.74 -9.59 6.10
C PHE A 165 6.17 -8.19 5.59
N SER A 166 5.50 -7.13 5.99
CA SER A 166 5.80 -5.78 5.53
C SER A 166 7.14 -5.26 6.07
N PRO A 167 8.13 -4.93 5.23
CA PRO A 167 9.39 -4.34 5.67
C PRO A 167 9.24 -2.92 6.19
N PHE A 168 8.06 -2.31 5.98
CA PHE A 168 7.73 -0.99 6.50
C PHE A 168 7.22 -1.03 7.94
N VAL A 169 6.65 -2.15 8.38
CA VAL A 169 6.11 -2.34 9.74
C VAL A 169 7.18 -2.90 10.68
N PHE A 170 7.89 -3.93 10.23
CA PHE A 170 8.92 -4.60 11.03
C PHE A 170 10.30 -4.37 10.40
N SER A 171 11.26 -3.98 11.26
CA SER A 171 12.67 -3.79 10.86
C SER A 171 13.42 -5.12 11.04
N ASP A 172 13.19 -6.05 10.11
CA ASP A 172 13.88 -7.34 10.10
C ASP A 172 15.25 -7.23 9.40
N THR A 173 16.16 -8.16 9.69
CA THR A 173 17.30 -8.39 8.80
C THR A 173 16.82 -8.98 7.47
N LYS A 174 17.62 -8.84 6.40
CA LYS A 174 17.30 -9.46 5.10
C LYS A 174 17.07 -10.96 5.24
N GLU A 175 17.90 -11.63 6.04
CA GLU A 175 17.79 -13.06 6.31
C GLU A 175 16.45 -13.41 6.97
N ASP A 176 16.03 -12.68 8.00
CA ASP A 176 14.77 -12.93 8.70
C ASP A 176 13.56 -12.58 7.80
N TYR A 177 13.67 -11.52 7.00
CA TYR A 177 12.66 -11.17 6.01
C TYR A 177 12.46 -12.31 4.99
N MET A 178 13.54 -12.89 4.46
CA MET A 178 13.44 -14.00 3.51
C MET A 178 12.94 -15.30 4.18
N LYS A 179 13.24 -15.55 5.44
CA LYS A 179 12.64 -16.66 6.22
C LYS A 179 11.12 -16.50 6.38
N LYS A 180 10.63 -15.27 6.54
CA LYS A 180 9.19 -15.00 6.52
C LYS A 180 8.56 -15.34 5.16
N TYR A 181 9.25 -15.02 4.05
CA TYR A 181 8.79 -15.42 2.72
C TYR A 181 8.67 -16.94 2.58
N GLU A 182 9.71 -17.69 2.97
CA GLU A 182 9.69 -19.14 2.96
C GLU A 182 8.55 -19.72 3.81
N GLN A 183 8.28 -19.10 4.96
CA GLN A 183 7.17 -19.49 5.83
C GLN A 183 5.81 -19.26 5.14
N LEU A 184 5.60 -18.10 4.47
CA LEU A 184 4.40 -17.85 3.68
C LEU A 184 4.24 -18.85 2.56
N LYS A 185 5.32 -19.17 1.83
CA LYS A 185 5.34 -20.17 0.78
C LYS A 185 4.83 -21.53 1.29
N LEU A 186 5.44 -22.05 2.36
CA LEU A 186 5.04 -23.31 2.98
C LEU A 186 3.57 -23.31 3.43
N MET A 187 3.10 -22.25 4.07
CA MET A 187 1.73 -22.14 4.57
C MET A 187 0.72 -22.16 3.44
N TYR A 188 0.93 -21.36 2.39
CA TYR A 188 -0.07 -21.18 1.33
C TYR A 188 0.00 -22.31 0.29
N GLU A 189 1.17 -22.84 -0.05
CA GLU A 189 1.28 -24.06 -0.85
C GLU A 189 0.62 -25.24 -0.14
N GLY A 190 0.82 -25.36 1.18
CA GLY A 190 0.22 -26.44 1.98
C GLY A 190 -1.32 -26.44 2.00
N ILE A 191 -1.95 -25.31 1.78
CA ILE A 191 -3.42 -25.22 1.70
C ILE A 191 -3.94 -25.17 0.26
N GLY A 192 -3.06 -25.22 -0.76
CA GLY A 192 -3.44 -25.25 -2.18
C GLY A 192 -3.46 -23.90 -2.88
N LEU A 193 -2.76 -22.89 -2.35
CA LEU A 193 -2.51 -21.59 -3.00
C LEU A 193 -1.02 -21.45 -3.35
N PRO A 194 -0.56 -21.87 -4.54
CA PRO A 194 0.86 -21.82 -4.94
C PRO A 194 1.25 -20.41 -5.45
N LEU A 195 1.08 -19.42 -4.58
CA LEU A 195 1.31 -18.00 -4.91
C LEU A 195 2.79 -17.61 -4.80
N PHE A 196 3.45 -18.04 -3.73
CA PHE A 196 4.80 -17.59 -3.35
C PHE A 196 5.88 -18.38 -4.07
N ASP A 197 6.10 -18.08 -5.34
CA ASP A 197 7.11 -18.71 -6.20
C ASP A 197 8.45 -17.94 -6.21
N ASP A 198 9.43 -18.47 -6.93
CA ASP A 198 10.78 -17.90 -7.00
C ASP A 198 10.81 -16.51 -7.71
N GLU A 199 9.86 -16.25 -8.64
CA GLU A 199 9.75 -14.95 -9.28
C GLU A 199 9.26 -13.89 -8.29
N LEU A 200 8.22 -14.20 -7.53
CA LEU A 200 7.69 -13.31 -6.52
C LEU A 200 8.70 -13.12 -5.38
N GLN A 201 9.46 -14.17 -5.02
CA GLN A 201 10.58 -14.10 -4.08
C GLN A 201 11.59 -13.04 -4.49
N SER A 202 12.04 -13.10 -5.74
CA SER A 202 13.03 -12.14 -6.29
C SER A 202 12.52 -10.71 -6.25
N LEU A 203 11.22 -10.49 -6.49
CA LEU A 203 10.61 -9.17 -6.43
C LEU A 203 10.55 -8.61 -5.00
N PHE A 204 10.19 -9.43 -4.02
CA PHE A 204 10.18 -9.02 -2.61
C PHE A 204 11.59 -8.76 -2.09
N GLU A 205 12.56 -9.59 -2.46
CA GLU A 205 13.97 -9.40 -2.13
C GLU A 205 14.49 -8.07 -2.70
N ASN A 206 14.19 -7.77 -3.95
CA ASN A 206 14.54 -6.51 -4.59
C ASN A 206 13.87 -5.30 -3.89
N LEU A 207 12.60 -5.44 -3.49
CA LEU A 207 11.92 -4.38 -2.71
C LEU A 207 12.67 -4.11 -1.40
N TYR A 208 13.03 -5.17 -0.67
CA TYR A 208 13.79 -5.03 0.58
C TYR A 208 15.11 -4.27 0.36
N ASP A 209 15.90 -4.69 -0.65
CA ASP A 209 17.20 -4.08 -0.97
C ASP A 209 17.04 -2.58 -1.35
N ARG A 210 15.99 -2.25 -2.10
CA ARG A 210 15.67 -0.86 -2.48
C ARG A 210 15.28 0.00 -1.27
N ILE A 211 14.62 -0.54 -0.27
CA ILE A 211 14.28 0.15 0.98
C ILE A 211 15.55 0.31 1.85
N ALA A 212 16.32 -0.77 2.03
CA ALA A 212 17.53 -0.76 2.85
C ALA A 212 18.62 0.19 2.32
N ALA A 213 18.73 0.36 1.00
CA ALA A 213 19.68 1.27 0.37
C ALA A 213 19.39 2.76 0.64
N ARG A 214 18.26 3.11 1.25
CA ARG A 214 17.79 4.49 1.48
C ARG A 214 17.64 4.85 2.96
N GLN A 215 17.88 3.88 3.86
CA GLN A 215 17.96 4.09 5.31
C GLN A 215 19.42 4.34 5.76
#